data_b42c1cbd0f24305454dacca73e373dbe
#
_entry.id   b42c1cbd0f24305454dacca73e373dbe
#
_cell.length_a   1.000
_cell.length_b   1.000
_cell.length_c   1.000
_cell.angle_alpha   90.00
_cell.angle_beta   90.00
_cell.angle_gamma   90.00
#
_symmetry.space_group_name_H-M   'P 1'
#
loop_
_entity.id
_entity.type
_entity.pdbx_description
1 polymer ?
#
loop_
_entity_poly.entity_id
_entity_poly.type
_entity_poly.pdbx_seq_one_letter_code
_entity_poly.pdbx_strand_id
1 'polypeptide(L)'
;MKFFRLISLTLFLTFITKISATTINIPTDYPTIQQGIDASVDGDIIEIAQGTYYENLTINKEITLQSSVDFDLLEDEAVWHDNEYIKQTIINGSVNSDPNKRSCLIIRDGDIQPTIKGLTFEGGVGTSMVLSNECAAGTVERSGGGILIYDAYPTINFNRFINNGISSENERGRKASKNGGAIAHYEDAEVEFDEDRNSNSSISRPSRTRPEGMNIQNNYYDSNSSGNGQDFY
;
A
#
# COMPACT_ATOMS: atom_id res chain seq x y z
N MET A 1 47.04 36.06 -42.33
CA MET A 1 45.68 36.09 -41.74
C MET A 1 45.52 34.78 -40.93
N LYS A 2 45.56 34.86 -39.57
CA LYS A 2 45.38 33.71 -38.69
C LYS A 2 43.98 33.79 -38.11
N PHE A 3 43.13 32.82 -38.47
CA PHE A 3 41.78 32.71 -37.90
C PHE A 3 41.85 32.08 -36.50
N PHE A 4 41.55 32.87 -35.47
CA PHE A 4 41.30 32.39 -34.11
C PHE A 4 39.93 31.78 -34.07
N ARG A 5 39.83 30.44 -33.91
CA ARG A 5 38.58 29.75 -33.56
C ARG A 5 38.36 29.88 -32.05
N LEU A 6 37.36 30.68 -31.68
CA LEU A 6 36.84 30.72 -30.30
C LEU A 6 36.02 29.44 -30.07
N ILE A 7 36.52 28.54 -29.26
CA ILE A 7 35.77 27.40 -28.76
C ILE A 7 35.01 27.89 -27.53
N SER A 8 33.70 28.11 -27.68
CA SER A 8 32.79 28.37 -26.58
C SER A 8 32.55 27.08 -25.83
N LEU A 9 33.18 26.90 -24.69
CA LEU A 9 32.94 25.81 -23.74
C LEU A 9 31.72 26.18 -22.89
N THR A 10 30.54 25.76 -23.32
CA THR A 10 29.30 25.88 -22.53
C THR A 10 29.38 24.86 -21.40
N LEU A 11 29.73 25.33 -20.20
CA LEU A 11 29.67 24.53 -18.98
C LEU A 11 28.23 24.24 -18.62
N PHE A 12 27.75 23.05 -18.95
CA PHE A 12 26.44 22.55 -18.54
C PHE A 12 26.52 22.17 -17.05
N LEU A 13 26.19 23.12 -16.17
CA LEU A 13 26.12 22.89 -14.72
C LEU A 13 24.84 22.10 -14.46
N THR A 14 24.94 20.76 -14.46
CA THR A 14 23.84 19.89 -13.98
C THR A 14 23.73 20.08 -12.47
N PHE A 15 22.72 20.81 -12.05
CA PHE A 15 22.28 20.83 -10.65
C PHE A 15 21.71 19.44 -10.33
N ILE A 16 22.52 18.57 -9.73
CA ILE A 16 22.03 17.36 -9.08
C ILE A 16 21.42 17.84 -7.76
N THR A 17 20.13 18.12 -7.76
CA THR A 17 19.38 18.29 -6.53
C THR A 17 19.36 16.92 -5.85
N LYS A 18 20.07 16.78 -4.73
CA LYS A 18 19.86 15.64 -3.83
C LYS A 18 18.44 15.79 -3.30
N ILE A 19 17.52 14.93 -3.76
CA ILE A 19 16.24 14.74 -3.12
C ILE A 19 16.57 14.06 -1.79
N SER A 20 16.45 14.80 -0.69
CA SER A 20 16.57 14.25 0.66
C SER A 20 15.19 13.75 1.05
N ALA A 21 15.10 12.53 1.57
CA ALA A 21 13.88 12.04 2.17
C ALA A 21 13.37 13.03 3.24
N THR A 22 12.11 13.40 3.14
CA THR A 22 11.43 14.29 4.09
C THR A 22 10.54 13.46 4.98
N THR A 23 10.44 13.80 6.26
CA THR A 23 9.44 13.23 7.16
C THR A 23 8.22 14.13 7.20
N ILE A 24 7.08 13.57 6.86
CA ILE A 24 5.75 14.19 6.93
C ILE A 24 5.05 13.60 8.16
N ASN A 25 4.66 14.46 9.09
CA ASN A 25 4.07 14.06 10.37
C ASN A 25 2.54 14.18 10.32
N ILE A 26 1.85 13.10 10.63
CA ILE A 26 0.39 13.07 10.70
C ILE A 26 -0.06 13.03 12.18
N PRO A 27 -0.96 13.88 12.59
CA PRO A 27 -1.77 14.85 11.83
C PRO A 27 -1.19 16.28 11.78
N THR A 28 0.08 16.48 12.14
CA THR A 28 0.67 17.82 12.31
C THR A 28 0.80 18.58 10.99
N ASP A 29 1.36 17.93 9.96
CA ASP A 29 1.61 18.55 8.66
C ASP A 29 0.38 18.45 7.75
N TYR A 30 -0.33 17.31 7.83
CA TYR A 30 -1.58 17.07 7.12
C TYR A 30 -2.61 16.42 8.04
N PRO A 31 -3.90 16.81 7.97
CA PRO A 31 -4.94 16.30 8.86
C PRO A 31 -5.30 14.83 8.63
N THR A 32 -4.99 14.26 7.46
CA THR A 32 -5.25 12.85 7.12
C THR A 32 -4.00 12.18 6.58
N ILE A 33 -3.93 10.85 6.74
CA ILE A 33 -2.80 10.06 6.22
C ILE A 33 -2.76 10.13 4.70
N GLN A 34 -3.94 10.02 4.02
CA GLN A 34 -3.98 10.07 2.55
C GLN A 34 -3.45 11.40 2.02
N GLN A 35 -3.76 12.53 2.66
CA GLN A 35 -3.22 13.83 2.23
C GLN A 35 -1.69 13.89 2.37
N GLY A 36 -1.12 13.29 3.42
CA GLY A 36 0.33 13.15 3.56
C GLY A 36 0.93 12.28 2.44
N ILE A 37 0.31 11.15 2.13
CA ILE A 37 0.70 10.28 1.02
C ILE A 37 0.63 11.03 -0.31
N ASP A 38 -0.44 11.77 -0.58
CA ASP A 38 -0.63 12.50 -1.83
C ASP A 38 0.44 13.59 -2.03
N ALA A 39 0.82 14.26 -0.95
CA ALA A 39 1.84 15.32 -0.94
C ALA A 39 3.28 14.79 -1.02
N SER A 40 3.53 13.53 -0.65
CA SER A 40 4.86 12.93 -0.60
C SER A 40 5.45 12.66 -1.99
N VAL A 41 6.76 12.46 -2.03
CA VAL A 41 7.51 11.95 -3.18
C VAL A 41 8.26 10.67 -2.79
N ASP A 42 8.78 9.95 -3.79
CA ASP A 42 9.55 8.73 -3.54
C ASP A 42 10.71 8.99 -2.58
N GLY A 43 10.86 8.10 -1.60
CA GLY A 43 11.84 8.18 -0.53
C GLY A 43 11.35 8.89 0.73
N ASP A 44 10.21 9.58 0.71
CA ASP A 44 9.67 10.25 1.89
C ASP A 44 9.17 9.26 2.95
N ILE A 45 9.10 9.74 4.19
CA ILE A 45 8.59 9.02 5.36
C ILE A 45 7.31 9.70 5.81
N ILE A 46 6.21 8.95 5.91
CA ILE A 46 4.97 9.38 6.55
C ILE A 46 4.98 8.82 7.97
N GLU A 47 5.19 9.66 8.94
CA GLU A 47 5.18 9.29 10.36
C GLU A 47 3.84 9.63 10.98
N ILE A 48 3.17 8.60 11.52
CA ILE A 48 1.81 8.68 12.02
C ILE A 48 1.84 8.65 13.55
N ALA A 49 1.31 9.69 14.17
CA ALA A 49 1.13 9.74 15.62
C ALA A 49 0.05 8.74 16.07
N GLN A 50 0.09 8.36 17.35
CA GLN A 50 -0.96 7.53 17.97
C GLN A 50 -2.35 8.15 17.75
N GLY A 51 -3.30 7.33 17.34
CA GLY A 51 -4.67 7.70 17.05
C GLY A 51 -5.38 6.64 16.22
N THR A 52 -6.69 6.76 16.10
CA THR A 52 -7.48 5.95 15.17
C THR A 52 -7.86 6.79 13.96
N TYR A 53 -7.38 6.37 12.80
CA TYR A 53 -7.59 7.03 11.51
C TYR A 53 -8.58 6.20 10.70
N TYR A 54 -9.77 6.74 10.51
CA TYR A 54 -10.84 6.10 9.73
C TYR A 54 -10.65 6.41 8.25
N GLU A 55 -9.70 5.70 7.63
CA GLU A 55 -9.29 5.94 6.25
C GLU A 55 -9.10 4.62 5.49
N ASN A 56 -9.31 4.66 4.17
CA ASN A 56 -8.93 3.62 3.24
C ASN A 56 -7.86 4.20 2.33
N LEU A 57 -6.63 3.80 2.56
CA LEU A 57 -5.45 4.41 1.98
C LEU A 57 -5.08 3.79 0.64
N THR A 58 -4.46 4.58 -0.23
CA THR A 58 -3.82 4.09 -1.46
C THR A 58 -2.40 4.62 -1.55
N ILE A 59 -1.43 3.71 -1.80
CA ILE A 59 -0.02 4.02 -2.04
C ILE A 59 0.34 3.57 -3.46
N ASN A 60 0.93 4.49 -4.23
CA ASN A 60 1.49 4.25 -5.56
C ASN A 60 2.89 4.88 -5.72
N LYS A 61 3.64 4.95 -4.64
CA LYS A 61 4.96 5.60 -4.52
C LYS A 61 5.88 4.76 -3.63
N GLU A 62 7.18 4.95 -3.78
CA GLU A 62 8.20 4.33 -2.92
C GLU A 62 8.40 5.12 -1.63
N ILE A 63 7.47 5.05 -0.71
CA ILE A 63 7.51 5.75 0.58
C ILE A 63 7.59 4.79 1.75
N THR A 64 7.96 5.31 2.92
CA THR A 64 7.81 4.61 4.20
C THR A 64 6.58 5.13 4.93
N LEU A 65 5.65 4.25 5.26
CA LEU A 65 4.50 4.53 6.12
C LEU A 65 4.75 3.87 7.47
N GLN A 66 4.85 4.66 8.54
CA GLN A 66 5.23 4.14 9.86
C GLN A 66 4.54 4.88 11.01
N SER A 67 4.49 4.21 12.19
CA SER A 67 4.23 4.91 13.45
C SER A 67 5.48 5.59 13.97
N SER A 68 5.34 6.42 15.01
CA SER A 68 6.44 7.09 15.70
C SER A 68 7.15 6.21 16.74
N VAL A 69 7.11 4.88 16.57
CA VAL A 69 7.83 3.95 17.44
C VAL A 69 9.34 3.98 17.15
N ASP A 70 10.15 3.78 18.17
CA ASP A 70 11.57 3.54 18.01
C ASP A 70 11.81 2.10 17.54
N PHE A 71 12.05 1.92 16.25
CA PHE A 71 12.22 0.60 15.62
C PHE A 71 13.51 -0.10 16.04
N ASP A 72 14.55 0.63 16.43
CA ASP A 72 15.81 0.05 16.88
C ASP A 72 15.64 -0.72 18.19
N LEU A 73 14.61 -0.37 18.97
CA LEU A 73 14.27 -1.07 20.21
C LEU A 73 13.37 -2.30 19.99
N LEU A 74 12.72 -2.43 18.83
CA LEU A 74 11.80 -3.55 18.57
C LEU A 74 12.48 -4.85 18.18
N GLU A 75 13.68 -4.79 17.60
CA GLU A 75 14.38 -5.99 17.11
C GLU A 75 14.70 -6.98 18.23
N ASP A 76 14.90 -6.49 19.46
CA ASP A 76 15.20 -7.28 20.66
C ASP A 76 13.93 -7.58 21.51
N GLU A 77 12.77 -7.09 21.14
CA GLU A 77 11.55 -7.23 21.92
C GLU A 77 10.77 -8.50 21.55
N ALA A 78 10.73 -9.48 22.42
CA ALA A 78 9.98 -10.73 22.22
C ALA A 78 8.46 -10.52 22.05
N VAL A 79 7.96 -9.34 22.40
CA VAL A 79 6.53 -8.96 22.42
C VAL A 79 6.26 -7.61 21.74
N TRP A 80 6.98 -7.30 20.66
CA TRP A 80 6.83 -6.05 19.92
C TRP A 80 5.37 -5.70 19.58
N HIS A 81 4.54 -6.71 19.35
CA HIS A 81 3.11 -6.56 19.02
C HIS A 81 2.27 -5.98 20.17
N ASP A 82 2.80 -5.97 21.39
CA ASP A 82 2.18 -5.32 22.56
C ASP A 82 2.68 -3.89 22.78
N ASN A 83 3.60 -3.41 21.95
CA ASN A 83 4.06 -2.02 22.01
C ASN A 83 2.90 -1.04 21.84
N GLU A 84 2.78 -0.09 22.77
CA GLU A 84 1.64 0.85 22.80
C GLU A 84 1.59 1.79 21.60
N TYR A 85 2.74 2.17 21.02
CA TYR A 85 2.75 2.99 19.79
C TYR A 85 2.14 2.23 18.63
N ILE A 86 2.50 0.97 18.45
CA ILE A 86 1.96 0.11 17.36
C ILE A 86 0.48 -0.17 17.59
N LYS A 87 0.09 -0.51 18.83
CA LYS A 87 -1.31 -0.81 19.19
C LYS A 87 -2.23 0.37 19.02
N GLN A 88 -1.74 1.57 19.28
CA GLN A 88 -2.55 2.80 19.28
C GLN A 88 -2.43 3.62 18.01
N THR A 89 -1.60 3.21 17.03
CA THR A 89 -1.57 3.82 15.70
C THR A 89 -2.40 2.96 14.75
N ILE A 90 -3.70 3.25 14.70
CA ILE A 90 -4.70 2.39 14.06
C ILE A 90 -5.20 3.02 12.76
N ILE A 91 -5.07 2.28 11.67
CA ILE A 91 -5.72 2.56 10.39
C ILE A 91 -6.97 1.67 10.31
N ASN A 92 -8.13 2.31 10.46
CA ASN A 92 -9.42 1.62 10.50
C ASN A 92 -10.18 1.77 9.19
N GLY A 93 -10.28 0.67 8.44
CA GLY A 93 -10.90 0.63 7.11
C GLY A 93 -12.43 0.44 7.10
N SER A 94 -13.10 0.50 8.26
CA SER A 94 -14.53 0.16 8.35
C SER A 94 -15.47 1.23 7.78
N VAL A 95 -14.99 2.46 7.60
CA VAL A 95 -15.82 3.61 7.23
C VAL A 95 -15.42 4.16 5.87
N ASN A 96 -15.78 3.48 4.79
CA ASN A 96 -15.66 4.03 3.45
C ASN A 96 -17.05 4.25 2.82
N SER A 97 -17.21 5.38 2.14
CA SER A 97 -18.38 5.66 1.31
C SER A 97 -18.40 4.81 0.02
N ASP A 98 -17.23 4.33 -0.45
CA ASP A 98 -17.12 3.43 -1.59
C ASP A 98 -17.08 1.97 -1.11
N PRO A 99 -18.18 1.21 -1.29
CA PRO A 99 -18.25 -0.18 -0.86
C PRO A 99 -17.30 -1.11 -1.62
N ASN A 100 -16.69 -0.65 -2.72
CA ASN A 100 -15.74 -1.41 -3.51
C ASN A 100 -14.30 -1.23 -3.04
N LYS A 101 -13.99 -0.19 -2.27
CA LYS A 101 -12.66 0.15 -1.77
C LYS A 101 -12.62 0.13 -0.25
N ARG A 102 -12.61 -1.06 0.34
CA ARG A 102 -12.71 -1.20 1.80
C ARG A 102 -11.58 -1.99 2.43
N SER A 103 -10.44 -2.11 1.76
CA SER A 103 -9.16 -2.45 2.39
C SER A 103 -8.68 -1.27 3.25
N CYS A 104 -8.02 -1.53 4.36
CA CYS A 104 -7.38 -0.42 5.12
C CYS A 104 -6.32 0.28 4.25
N LEU A 105 -5.56 -0.52 3.47
CA LEU A 105 -4.52 -0.01 2.58
C LEU A 105 -4.53 -0.77 1.25
N ILE A 106 -4.41 -0.04 0.16
CA ILE A 106 -4.15 -0.56 -1.18
C ILE A 106 -2.76 -0.08 -1.61
N ILE A 107 -1.89 -1.01 -2.05
CA ILE A 107 -0.58 -0.72 -2.64
C ILE A 107 -0.63 -1.14 -4.09
N ARG A 108 -0.44 -0.21 -5.04
CA ARG A 108 -0.65 -0.47 -6.47
C ARG A 108 0.21 0.41 -7.39
N ASP A 109 0.17 0.10 -8.70
CA ASP A 109 0.66 0.92 -9.80
C ASP A 109 2.18 0.96 -10.02
N GLY A 110 2.80 -0.22 -9.93
CA GLY A 110 4.02 -0.46 -10.67
C GLY A 110 5.29 -0.69 -9.90
N ASP A 111 5.73 -1.91 -9.80
CA ASP A 111 7.08 -2.35 -9.38
C ASP A 111 7.69 -1.55 -8.20
N ILE A 112 6.84 -0.88 -7.39
CA ILE A 112 7.26 -0.08 -6.25
C ILE A 112 7.51 -0.94 -5.01
N GLN A 113 8.41 -0.48 -4.15
CA GLN A 113 8.81 -1.18 -2.92
C GLN A 113 8.60 -0.32 -1.67
N PRO A 114 7.38 0.12 -1.36
CA PRO A 114 7.13 0.90 -0.15
C PRO A 114 7.39 0.06 1.10
N THR A 115 7.72 0.73 2.19
CA THR A 115 7.89 0.11 3.51
C THR A 115 6.71 0.48 4.41
N ILE A 116 6.06 -0.54 4.99
CA ILE A 116 4.91 -0.39 5.90
C ILE A 116 5.27 -1.03 7.23
N LYS A 117 5.36 -0.23 8.30
CA LYS A 117 5.82 -0.76 9.59
C LYS A 117 5.24 -0.07 10.81
N GLY A 118 5.05 -0.86 11.87
CA GLY A 118 4.66 -0.36 13.19
C GLY A 118 3.23 0.15 13.29
N LEU A 119 2.31 -0.37 12.49
CA LEU A 119 0.92 0.08 12.41
C LEU A 119 -0.07 -1.04 12.78
N THR A 120 -1.25 -0.66 13.21
CA THR A 120 -2.38 -1.57 13.36
C THR A 120 -3.40 -1.31 12.25
N PHE A 121 -3.70 -2.34 11.46
CA PHE A 121 -4.75 -2.34 10.44
C PHE A 121 -5.97 -3.07 10.98
N GLU A 122 -7.11 -2.40 11.03
CA GLU A 122 -8.32 -2.92 11.66
C GLU A 122 -9.58 -2.66 10.83
N GLY A 123 -10.48 -3.64 10.83
CA GLY A 123 -11.85 -3.49 10.33
C GLY A 123 -12.00 -3.32 8.83
N GLY A 124 -10.95 -3.56 8.05
CA GLY A 124 -11.07 -3.59 6.59
C GLY A 124 -11.84 -4.81 6.12
N VAL A 125 -12.65 -4.65 5.07
CA VAL A 125 -13.51 -5.72 4.53
C VAL A 125 -13.21 -6.06 3.08
N GLY A 126 -12.05 -5.63 2.59
CA GLY A 126 -11.52 -5.94 1.27
C GLY A 126 -12.04 -5.05 0.14
N THR A 127 -11.25 -5.00 -0.91
CA THR A 127 -11.52 -4.22 -2.12
C THR A 127 -11.97 -5.14 -3.25
N SER A 128 -12.95 -4.70 -4.04
CA SER A 128 -13.47 -5.43 -5.20
C SER A 128 -12.57 -5.22 -6.41
N MET A 129 -12.21 -6.31 -7.07
CA MET A 129 -11.44 -6.34 -8.30
C MET A 129 -12.15 -7.19 -9.34
N VAL A 130 -11.93 -6.92 -10.62
CA VAL A 130 -12.42 -7.74 -11.73
C VAL A 130 -11.21 -8.40 -12.38
N LEU A 131 -11.19 -9.72 -12.37
CA LEU A 131 -10.15 -10.49 -13.06
C LEU A 131 -10.50 -10.56 -14.55
N SER A 132 -9.53 -10.20 -15.40
CA SER A 132 -9.69 -10.20 -16.86
C SER A 132 -8.99 -11.37 -17.55
N ASN A 133 -8.39 -12.31 -16.78
CA ASN A 133 -7.72 -13.47 -17.36
C ASN A 133 -8.71 -14.41 -18.08
N GLU A 134 -8.21 -15.18 -19.07
CA GLU A 134 -9.03 -16.05 -19.93
C GLU A 134 -9.90 -17.05 -19.15
N CYS A 135 -9.48 -17.48 -17.95
CA CYS A 135 -10.20 -18.45 -17.15
C CYS A 135 -11.24 -17.83 -16.20
N ALA A 136 -11.14 -16.54 -15.93
CA ALA A 136 -11.95 -15.86 -14.92
C ALA A 136 -12.52 -14.51 -15.39
N ALA A 137 -12.54 -14.25 -16.70
CA ALA A 137 -12.99 -12.99 -17.28
C ALA A 137 -14.35 -12.54 -16.71
N GLY A 138 -14.38 -11.37 -16.09
CA GLY A 138 -15.55 -10.79 -15.46
C GLY A 138 -15.89 -11.36 -14.09
N THR A 139 -15.04 -12.21 -13.49
CA THR A 139 -15.19 -12.64 -12.10
C THR A 139 -14.83 -11.47 -11.18
N VAL A 140 -15.73 -11.15 -10.28
CA VAL A 140 -15.46 -10.15 -9.23
C VAL A 140 -14.87 -10.88 -8.03
N GLU A 141 -13.67 -10.48 -7.65
CA GLU A 141 -13.05 -10.92 -6.40
C GLU A 141 -13.02 -9.77 -5.40
N ARG A 142 -13.12 -10.12 -4.13
CA ARG A 142 -12.92 -9.18 -3.03
C ARG A 142 -11.78 -9.69 -2.17
N SER A 143 -10.78 -8.87 -1.95
CA SER A 143 -9.51 -9.31 -1.37
C SER A 143 -8.85 -8.25 -0.50
N GLY A 144 -7.92 -8.70 0.37
CA GLY A 144 -7.07 -7.84 1.17
C GLY A 144 -7.85 -6.98 2.15
N GLY A 145 -8.46 -7.57 3.18
CA GLY A 145 -9.17 -6.79 4.20
C GLY A 145 -8.27 -5.75 4.85
N GLY A 146 -7.12 -6.16 5.36
CA GLY A 146 -6.11 -5.26 5.88
C GLY A 146 -5.35 -4.55 4.77
N ILE A 147 -4.60 -5.29 3.96
CA ILE A 147 -3.80 -4.75 2.84
C ILE A 147 -4.08 -5.52 1.57
N LEU A 148 -4.37 -4.80 0.50
CA LEU A 148 -4.38 -5.31 -0.86
C LEU A 148 -3.14 -4.82 -1.60
N ILE A 149 -2.36 -5.75 -2.15
CA ILE A 149 -1.16 -5.46 -2.93
C ILE A 149 -1.40 -5.89 -4.38
N TYR A 150 -1.12 -5.00 -5.30
CA TYR A 150 -1.26 -5.23 -6.72
C TYR A 150 -0.07 -4.66 -7.51
N ASP A 151 0.67 -5.51 -8.22
CA ASP A 151 1.87 -5.13 -8.96
C ASP A 151 2.85 -4.27 -8.15
N ALA A 152 3.08 -4.64 -6.89
CA ALA A 152 3.98 -3.95 -5.98
C ALA A 152 4.66 -4.97 -5.05
N TYR A 153 5.83 -4.62 -4.51
CA TYR A 153 6.67 -5.53 -3.72
C TYR A 153 7.07 -4.89 -2.39
N PRO A 154 6.11 -4.56 -1.52
CA PRO A 154 6.39 -3.86 -0.28
C PRO A 154 7.19 -4.69 0.72
N THR A 155 7.87 -3.98 1.62
CA THR A 155 8.32 -4.53 2.90
C THR A 155 7.25 -4.23 3.95
N ILE A 156 6.68 -5.29 4.57
CA ILE A 156 5.62 -5.20 5.57
C ILE A 156 6.11 -5.91 6.84
N ASN A 157 6.44 -5.15 7.88
CA ASN A 157 6.96 -5.71 9.12
C ASN A 157 6.51 -4.94 10.37
N PHE A 158 6.45 -5.62 11.50
CA PHE A 158 6.04 -5.09 12.80
C PHE A 158 4.62 -4.47 12.79
N ASN A 159 3.72 -4.97 11.94
CA ASN A 159 2.34 -4.50 11.90
C ASN A 159 1.39 -5.50 12.59
N ARG A 160 0.26 -5.00 13.03
CA ARG A 160 -0.84 -5.76 13.60
C ARG A 160 -2.02 -5.74 12.64
N PHE A 161 -2.60 -6.90 12.39
CA PHE A 161 -3.80 -7.07 11.56
C PHE A 161 -4.90 -7.63 12.45
N ILE A 162 -5.91 -6.82 12.74
CA ILE A 162 -6.94 -7.13 13.72
C ILE A 162 -8.33 -7.00 13.10
N ASN A 163 -9.16 -8.02 13.25
CA ASN A 163 -10.57 -8.01 12.79
C ASN A 163 -10.75 -7.60 11.33
N ASN A 164 -9.78 -7.89 10.47
CA ASN A 164 -9.95 -7.68 9.04
C ASN A 164 -10.65 -8.89 8.41
N GLY A 165 -11.53 -8.64 7.46
CA GLY A 165 -12.29 -9.69 6.84
C GLY A 165 -12.56 -9.42 5.38
N ILE A 166 -13.31 -10.34 4.77
CA ILE A 166 -13.79 -10.16 3.40
C ILE A 166 -15.31 -10.19 3.42
N SER A 167 -15.93 -9.10 3.03
CA SER A 167 -17.40 -9.04 2.89
C SER A 167 -17.87 -10.06 1.85
N SER A 168 -18.95 -10.77 2.18
CA SER A 168 -19.53 -11.76 1.26
C SER A 168 -20.38 -11.16 0.13
N GLU A 169 -20.66 -9.87 0.22
CA GLU A 169 -21.53 -9.18 -0.71
C GLU A 169 -20.73 -8.17 -1.54
N ASN A 170 -20.87 -8.24 -2.85
CA ASN A 170 -20.57 -7.12 -3.73
C ASN A 170 -21.89 -6.40 -4.03
N GLU A 171 -21.82 -5.14 -4.42
CA GLU A 171 -23.00 -4.31 -4.76
C GLU A 171 -23.91 -4.90 -5.84
N ARG A 172 -23.43 -5.88 -6.61
CA ARG A 172 -24.17 -6.52 -7.69
C ARG A 172 -24.81 -7.85 -7.29
N GLY A 173 -24.78 -8.22 -6.00
CA GLY A 173 -25.38 -9.47 -5.50
C GLY A 173 -24.72 -10.75 -6.04
N ARG A 174 -23.51 -10.66 -6.60
CA ARG A 174 -22.73 -11.83 -7.05
C ARG A 174 -21.87 -12.32 -5.87
N LYS A 175 -21.74 -13.64 -5.76
CA LYS A 175 -20.79 -14.21 -4.81
C LYS A 175 -19.39 -13.86 -5.30
N ALA A 176 -18.67 -13.03 -4.54
CA ALA A 176 -17.28 -12.75 -4.80
C ALA A 176 -16.43 -13.93 -4.31
N SER A 177 -15.40 -14.29 -5.04
CA SER A 177 -14.31 -15.08 -4.50
C SER A 177 -13.62 -14.24 -3.40
N LYS A 178 -13.08 -14.89 -2.37
CA LYS A 178 -12.59 -14.22 -1.17
C LYS A 178 -11.17 -14.68 -0.87
N ASN A 179 -10.22 -13.75 -0.91
CA ASN A 179 -8.81 -14.04 -0.67
C ASN A 179 -8.19 -13.05 0.32
N GLY A 180 -7.39 -13.58 1.28
CA GLY A 180 -6.59 -12.80 2.20
C GLY A 180 -7.37 -11.82 3.09
N GLY A 181 -7.88 -12.29 4.23
CA GLY A 181 -8.53 -11.41 5.21
C GLY A 181 -7.61 -10.31 5.73
N ALA A 182 -6.36 -10.65 6.04
CA ALA A 182 -5.34 -9.69 6.46
C ALA A 182 -4.64 -9.06 5.26
N ILE A 183 -3.96 -9.86 4.43
CA ILE A 183 -3.18 -9.41 3.28
C ILE A 183 -3.55 -10.23 2.05
N ALA A 184 -3.67 -9.61 0.89
CA ALA A 184 -3.75 -10.27 -0.41
C ALA A 184 -2.79 -9.63 -1.40
N HIS A 185 -2.14 -10.46 -2.23
CA HIS A 185 -1.19 -10.03 -3.24
C HIS A 185 -1.56 -10.61 -4.61
N TYR A 186 -1.51 -9.76 -5.62
CA TYR A 186 -1.74 -10.11 -7.02
C TYR A 186 -0.60 -9.59 -7.88
N GLU A 187 -0.06 -10.47 -8.72
CA GLU A 187 0.98 -10.17 -9.70
C GLU A 187 0.49 -10.52 -11.10
N ASP A 188 0.93 -9.76 -12.10
CA ASP A 188 0.71 -10.06 -13.52
C ASP A 188 -0.75 -10.42 -13.89
N ALA A 189 -1.70 -10.11 -13.02
CA ALA A 189 -3.10 -10.25 -13.33
C ALA A 189 -3.55 -9.01 -14.11
N GLU A 190 -4.27 -9.21 -15.21
CA GLU A 190 -5.06 -8.12 -15.78
C GLU A 190 -6.22 -7.87 -14.81
N VAL A 191 -6.03 -6.95 -13.87
CA VAL A 191 -7.01 -6.55 -12.87
C VAL A 191 -7.51 -5.16 -13.22
N GLU A 192 -8.82 -5.02 -13.34
CA GLU A 192 -9.48 -3.71 -13.40
C GLU A 192 -10.08 -3.40 -12.03
N PHE A 193 -9.69 -2.29 -11.42
CA PHE A 193 -10.45 -1.72 -10.33
C PHE A 193 -11.75 -1.14 -10.89
N ASP A 194 -12.85 -1.27 -10.15
CA ASP A 194 -14.20 -0.88 -10.64
C ASP A 194 -14.29 0.61 -11.02
N GLU A 195 -13.38 1.45 -10.52
CA GLU A 195 -13.24 2.87 -10.88
C GLU A 195 -12.66 3.09 -12.29
N ASP A 196 -11.85 2.17 -12.78
CA ASP A 196 -11.14 2.31 -14.06
C ASP A 196 -12.01 1.94 -15.26
N ARG A 197 -13.20 1.34 -15.02
CA ARG A 197 -14.13 0.91 -16.08
C ARG A 197 -14.70 2.02 -16.95
N ASN A 198 -14.63 3.26 -16.48
CA ASN A 198 -15.05 4.43 -17.27
C ASN A 198 -13.93 5.03 -18.14
N SER A 199 -12.71 4.60 -17.95
CA SER A 199 -11.58 4.98 -18.81
C SER A 199 -11.32 3.87 -19.83
N ASN A 200 -11.49 4.16 -21.10
CA ASN A 200 -11.21 3.27 -22.25
C ASN A 200 -9.70 3.06 -22.43
N SER A 201 -8.95 2.79 -21.37
CA SER A 201 -7.51 2.57 -21.43
C SER A 201 -7.18 1.11 -21.15
N SER A 202 -7.06 0.33 -22.22
CA SER A 202 -6.28 -0.91 -22.17
C SER A 202 -4.80 -0.55 -21.98
N ILE A 203 -4.32 -0.54 -20.77
CA ILE A 203 -2.89 -0.34 -20.50
C ILE A 203 -2.22 -1.70 -20.62
N SER A 204 -1.66 -1.98 -21.81
CA SER A 204 -0.66 -3.03 -21.93
C SER A 204 0.64 -2.52 -21.33
N ARG A 205 1.02 -3.02 -20.16
CA ARG A 205 2.29 -2.68 -19.54
C ARG A 205 3.46 -3.40 -20.21
N PRO A 206 4.60 -2.74 -20.42
CA PRO A 206 5.81 -3.42 -20.88
C PRO A 206 6.28 -4.38 -19.76
N SER A 207 6.71 -5.58 -20.16
CA SER A 207 7.39 -6.52 -19.26
C SER A 207 8.60 -5.82 -18.61
N ARG A 208 8.55 -5.61 -17.32
CA ARG A 208 9.66 -5.09 -16.51
C ARG A 208 10.38 -6.26 -15.84
N THR A 209 11.69 -6.10 -15.60
CA THR A 209 12.42 -7.02 -14.75
C THR A 209 11.84 -6.92 -13.32
N ARG A 210 11.32 -8.03 -12.84
CA ARG A 210 10.72 -8.15 -11.50
C ARG A 210 11.73 -7.69 -10.42
N PRO A 211 11.39 -6.79 -9.50
CA PRO A 211 12.20 -6.51 -8.32
C PRO A 211 12.38 -7.78 -7.48
N GLU A 212 13.44 -7.85 -6.66
CA GLU A 212 13.57 -8.91 -5.67
C GLU A 212 12.35 -8.89 -4.75
N GLY A 213 11.86 -10.08 -4.44
CA GLY A 213 10.52 -10.32 -3.94
C GLY A 213 10.09 -9.55 -2.69
N MET A 214 8.81 -9.44 -2.52
CA MET A 214 8.13 -8.86 -1.37
C MET A 214 8.62 -9.47 -0.05
N ASN A 215 8.82 -8.63 0.98
CA ASN A 215 9.23 -9.06 2.31
C ASN A 215 8.10 -8.83 3.33
N ILE A 216 7.44 -9.91 3.75
CA ILE A 216 6.40 -9.88 4.78
C ILE A 216 6.86 -10.73 5.96
N GLN A 217 7.23 -10.08 7.07
CA GLN A 217 7.72 -10.78 8.26
C GLN A 217 7.40 -10.01 9.55
N ASN A 218 7.49 -10.70 10.68
CA ASN A 218 7.27 -10.08 11.99
C ASN A 218 5.93 -9.31 12.07
N ASN A 219 4.84 -9.88 11.54
CA ASN A 219 3.51 -9.30 11.66
C ASN A 219 2.64 -10.13 12.61
N TYR A 220 1.75 -9.48 13.32
CA TYR A 220 0.80 -10.10 14.23
C TYR A 220 -0.59 -10.14 13.60
N TYR A 221 -1.26 -11.27 13.70
CA TYR A 221 -2.57 -11.50 13.11
C TYR A 221 -3.56 -11.99 14.15
N ASP A 222 -4.71 -11.33 14.29
CA ASP A 222 -5.77 -11.74 15.19
C ASP A 222 -7.15 -11.48 14.59
N SER A 223 -8.02 -12.46 14.70
CA SER A 223 -9.45 -12.38 14.32
C SER A 223 -9.70 -11.95 12.86
N ASN A 224 -8.73 -12.18 11.96
CA ASN A 224 -8.93 -11.93 10.54
C ASN A 224 -9.69 -13.10 9.90
N SER A 225 -10.53 -12.80 8.89
CA SER A 225 -11.33 -13.83 8.23
C SER A 225 -11.31 -13.71 6.71
N SER A 226 -11.02 -14.82 6.05
CA SER A 226 -11.22 -14.98 4.62
C SER A 226 -12.21 -16.10 4.34
N GLY A 227 -12.95 -16.02 3.24
CA GLY A 227 -13.90 -17.07 2.87
C GLY A 227 -13.26 -18.42 2.59
N ASN A 228 -11.97 -18.46 2.28
CA ASN A 228 -11.19 -19.65 1.94
C ASN A 228 -10.17 -20.06 3.03
N GLY A 229 -10.23 -19.45 4.21
CA GLY A 229 -9.54 -19.93 5.41
C GLY A 229 -8.01 -19.83 5.39
N GLN A 230 -7.43 -18.94 4.62
CA GLN A 230 -5.99 -18.68 4.66
C GLN A 230 -5.72 -17.21 4.97
N ASP A 231 -5.33 -16.94 6.20
CA ASP A 231 -4.51 -15.79 6.51
C ASP A 231 -3.10 -16.09 5.99
N PHE A 232 -2.45 -15.16 5.33
CA PHE A 232 -1.06 -15.34 4.93
C PHE A 232 -0.20 -15.50 6.18
N TYR A 233 0.61 -16.56 6.20
CA TYR A 233 1.59 -16.85 7.23
C TYR A 233 2.94 -16.23 6.85
#